data_95ea64d1c756f7bc2ef41417d445d056
#
_entry.id   95ea64d1c756f7bc2ef41417d445d056
#
_cell.length_a   1.000
_cell.length_b   1.000
_cell.length_c   1.000
_cell.angle_alpha   90.00
_cell.angle_beta   90.00
_cell.angle_gamma   90.00
#
_symmetry.space_group_name_H-M   'P 1'
#
loop_
_entity.id
_entity.type
_entity.pdbx_description
1 polymer ?
#
loop_
_entity_poly.entity_id
_entity_poly.type
_entity_poly.pdbx_seq_one_letter_code
_entity_poly.pdbx_strand_id
1 'polypeptide(L)'
;TDMAFRDTSAWYHLVVVYKGDEAAAANRTKIYVNGSQVATTVTEAGGTGNGFFNAATATGVGRVGSYTSNFLDGYLADVNVVDGLGLDPSYFGETKNGIWIAKKPVVSDYGTNGFRLQFAQVGVGTASTSTIGADTSGKTNHFTSSGIVASDCAMPDSPENNFCTWNPLTIGAQGTLAEGNLKNASFWSADLSGNASTFFPESGKWYWELRVDVGGTYPYIGITSQEKIGYSVNGGTFYNIGWSVSGASQTSGSSLGTVTKENIPSFADNDIMSFALDCDARKIWVAENNTYADSGDPANGSGENASWTLDVGISPFISGYQSQGVGTIANFGQDDTFGGAISSAGNTDGNGKGVFKYAPPSGFLSLCTANLPEPTIGGNSDTGADDHFNTVLYTGASSGQGITGVGFQPDWTWIKSRSHASSHVLTDSNRGVTESLFSDTAAAESTLSGGVTAFGTDGFTLGTEGTVNTDTRTYVAWNWKANGGTATATITESGNNPAASVQANPT
;
A
#
# COMPACT_ATOMS: atom_id res chain seq x y z
N THR A 1 -5.26 -17.00 -17.97
CA THR A 1 -5.20 -15.53 -17.98
C THR A 1 -3.80 -15.06 -18.37
N ASP A 2 -3.73 -13.94 -19.08
CA ASP A 2 -2.46 -13.30 -19.46
C ASP A 2 -2.01 -12.24 -18.43
N MET A 3 -2.71 -12.15 -17.32
CA MET A 3 -2.38 -11.24 -16.22
C MET A 3 -1.10 -11.70 -15.52
N ALA A 4 -0.15 -10.79 -15.36
CA ALA A 4 1.06 -11.02 -14.61
C ALA A 4 0.94 -10.32 -13.24
N PHE A 5 1.16 -11.07 -12.16
CA PHE A 5 1.27 -10.55 -10.80
C PHE A 5 2.71 -10.08 -10.60
N ARG A 6 2.95 -8.80 -10.83
CA ARG A 6 4.32 -8.23 -10.87
C ARG A 6 4.76 -7.66 -9.52
N ASP A 7 3.83 -7.20 -8.73
CA ASP A 7 4.11 -6.71 -7.39
C ASP A 7 3.99 -7.88 -6.40
N THR A 8 5.11 -8.43 -6.01
CA THR A 8 5.19 -9.57 -5.10
C THR A 8 5.13 -9.15 -3.63
N SER A 9 5.10 -7.85 -3.34
CA SER A 9 4.87 -7.31 -1.99
C SER A 9 3.41 -6.96 -1.73
N ALA A 10 2.57 -6.94 -2.77
CA ALA A 10 1.17 -6.58 -2.65
C ALA A 10 0.30 -7.80 -2.33
N TRP A 11 -0.75 -7.56 -1.56
CA TRP A 11 -1.84 -8.50 -1.39
C TRP A 11 -2.77 -8.46 -2.60
N TYR A 12 -3.15 -9.64 -3.09
CA TYR A 12 -4.11 -9.81 -4.18
C TYR A 12 -5.34 -10.55 -3.68
N HIS A 13 -6.52 -9.97 -3.86
CA HIS A 13 -7.78 -10.66 -3.61
C HIS A 13 -8.21 -11.43 -4.85
N LEU A 14 -8.24 -12.76 -4.75
CA LEU A 14 -8.57 -13.66 -5.85
C LEU A 14 -9.93 -14.31 -5.60
N VAL A 15 -10.83 -14.23 -6.60
CA VAL A 15 -12.10 -14.97 -6.58
C VAL A 15 -12.21 -15.79 -7.86
N VAL A 16 -12.43 -17.10 -7.71
CA VAL A 16 -12.69 -18.01 -8.82
C VAL A 16 -14.12 -18.53 -8.69
N VAL A 17 -14.94 -18.23 -9.67
CA VAL A 17 -16.34 -18.69 -9.73
C VAL A 17 -16.46 -19.77 -10.79
N TYR A 18 -16.96 -20.93 -10.41
CA TYR A 18 -17.28 -22.02 -11.33
C TYR A 18 -18.79 -22.33 -11.32
N LYS A 19 -19.42 -22.32 -12.49
CA LYS A 19 -20.83 -22.65 -12.70
C LYS A 19 -20.93 -23.75 -13.76
N GLY A 20 -20.93 -24.99 -13.32
CA GLY A 20 -20.92 -26.15 -14.20
C GLY A 20 -22.21 -26.34 -15.04
N ASP A 21 -23.30 -25.69 -14.65
CA ASP A 21 -24.59 -25.69 -15.32
C ASP A 21 -24.71 -24.68 -16.46
N GLU A 22 -23.75 -23.76 -16.60
CA GLU A 22 -23.73 -22.82 -17.69
C GLU A 22 -23.56 -23.51 -19.06
N ALA A 23 -24.46 -23.18 -20.01
CA ALA A 23 -24.48 -23.80 -21.33
C ALA A 23 -23.21 -23.53 -22.14
N ALA A 24 -22.71 -22.31 -22.09
CA ALA A 24 -21.48 -21.91 -22.78
C ALA A 24 -20.25 -22.18 -21.91
N ALA A 25 -19.34 -23.03 -22.36
CA ALA A 25 -18.12 -23.39 -21.61
C ALA A 25 -17.31 -22.15 -21.19
N ALA A 26 -17.22 -21.13 -22.05
CA ALA A 26 -16.51 -19.88 -21.77
C ALA A 26 -17.08 -19.09 -20.57
N ASN A 27 -18.32 -19.34 -20.17
CA ASN A 27 -18.97 -18.65 -19.06
C ASN A 27 -18.92 -19.45 -17.74
N ARG A 28 -18.46 -20.71 -17.77
CA ARG A 28 -18.44 -21.56 -16.58
C ARG A 28 -17.42 -21.13 -15.55
N THR A 29 -16.26 -20.68 -16.00
CA THR A 29 -15.19 -20.23 -15.11
C THR A 29 -14.93 -18.75 -15.27
N LYS A 30 -15.05 -18.02 -14.18
CA LYS A 30 -14.69 -16.59 -14.11
C LYS A 30 -13.64 -16.40 -13.03
N ILE A 31 -12.63 -15.60 -13.33
CA ILE A 31 -11.57 -15.24 -12.38
C ILE A 31 -11.63 -13.74 -12.19
N TYR A 32 -11.56 -13.33 -10.93
CA TYR A 32 -11.52 -11.93 -10.55
C TYR A 32 -10.27 -11.66 -9.72
N VAL A 33 -9.65 -10.53 -9.97
CA VAL A 33 -8.52 -10.02 -9.20
C VAL A 33 -8.88 -8.64 -8.70
N ASN A 34 -8.78 -8.42 -7.40
CA ASN A 34 -9.17 -7.18 -6.75
C ASN A 34 -10.54 -6.65 -7.24
N GLY A 35 -11.53 -7.53 -7.24
CA GLY A 35 -12.91 -7.25 -7.64
C GLY A 35 -13.16 -7.17 -9.14
N SER A 36 -12.13 -7.06 -9.98
CA SER A 36 -12.25 -6.93 -11.44
C SER A 36 -12.13 -8.27 -12.13
N GLN A 37 -13.07 -8.56 -13.06
CA GLN A 37 -12.98 -9.78 -13.85
C GLN A 37 -11.80 -9.69 -14.84
N VAL A 38 -10.95 -10.70 -14.83
CA VAL A 38 -9.84 -10.81 -15.77
C VAL A 38 -10.23 -11.64 -16.98
N ALA A 39 -9.65 -11.31 -18.13
CA ALA A 39 -9.84 -12.09 -19.34
C ALA A 39 -9.24 -13.50 -19.17
N THR A 40 -10.03 -14.52 -19.48
CA THR A 40 -9.63 -15.93 -19.39
C THR A 40 -9.95 -16.64 -20.70
N THR A 41 -9.04 -17.50 -21.15
CA THR A 41 -9.35 -18.50 -22.17
C THR A 41 -9.63 -19.80 -21.42
N VAL A 42 -10.88 -20.24 -21.44
CA VAL A 42 -11.27 -21.51 -20.81
C VAL A 42 -11.20 -22.62 -21.86
N THR A 43 -10.31 -23.57 -21.63
CA THR A 43 -10.22 -24.79 -22.44
C THR A 43 -10.78 -25.93 -21.59
N GLU A 44 -12.06 -26.17 -21.68
CA GLU A 44 -12.72 -27.28 -20.96
C GLU A 44 -12.86 -28.48 -21.87
N ALA A 45 -12.33 -29.63 -21.44
CA ALA A 45 -12.63 -30.92 -22.01
C ALA A 45 -13.95 -31.45 -21.43
N GLY A 46 -15.06 -30.97 -21.93
CA GLY A 46 -16.39 -31.59 -21.84
C GLY A 46 -17.03 -31.77 -20.47
N GLY A 47 -18.29 -31.48 -20.37
CA GLY A 47 -19.21 -31.96 -19.32
C GLY A 47 -19.90 -30.86 -18.50
N THR A 48 -21.22 -30.80 -18.70
CA THR A 48 -22.13 -30.13 -17.77
C THR A 48 -22.23 -30.92 -16.48
N GLY A 49 -22.11 -30.25 -15.33
CA GLY A 49 -22.63 -30.81 -14.07
C GLY A 49 -21.64 -31.20 -12.98
N ASN A 50 -20.33 -31.04 -13.17
CA ASN A 50 -19.37 -31.37 -12.10
C ASN A 50 -18.73 -30.09 -11.53
N GLY A 51 -18.90 -29.86 -10.23
CA GLY A 51 -18.19 -28.82 -9.48
C GLY A 51 -16.70 -29.13 -9.30
N PHE A 52 -15.95 -28.18 -8.78
CA PHE A 52 -14.54 -28.37 -8.39
C PHE A 52 -14.34 -29.53 -7.41
N PHE A 53 -15.39 -29.83 -6.64
CA PHE A 53 -15.40 -30.90 -5.63
C PHE A 53 -16.43 -31.94 -6.02
N ASN A 54 -16.06 -32.96 -6.79
CA ASN A 54 -16.92 -34.09 -7.05
C ASN A 54 -16.73 -35.16 -5.95
N ALA A 55 -17.65 -35.17 -5.00
CA ALA A 55 -17.63 -36.13 -3.87
C ALA A 55 -17.73 -37.59 -4.29
N ALA A 56 -18.25 -37.90 -5.49
CA ALA A 56 -18.47 -39.30 -5.92
C ALA A 56 -17.20 -40.00 -6.42
N THR A 57 -16.13 -39.25 -6.75
CA THR A 57 -14.86 -39.81 -7.27
C THR A 57 -13.62 -39.25 -6.60
N ALA A 58 -13.76 -38.49 -5.49
CA ALA A 58 -12.65 -37.84 -4.84
C ALA A 58 -11.75 -38.86 -4.11
N THR A 59 -10.77 -39.40 -4.86
CA THR A 59 -9.55 -39.97 -4.27
C THR A 59 -8.48 -38.90 -4.07
N GLY A 60 -8.77 -37.65 -4.42
CA GLY A 60 -7.85 -36.53 -4.31
C GLY A 60 -7.93 -35.82 -2.96
N VAL A 61 -6.80 -35.56 -2.35
CA VAL A 61 -6.68 -34.73 -1.15
C VAL A 61 -6.78 -33.26 -1.58
N GLY A 62 -7.77 -32.53 -1.04
CA GLY A 62 -7.82 -31.07 -1.17
C GLY A 62 -6.63 -30.45 -0.45
N ARG A 63 -5.95 -29.51 -1.12
CA ARG A 63 -4.78 -28.82 -0.57
C ARG A 63 -4.95 -27.30 -0.73
N VAL A 64 -4.52 -26.59 0.29
CA VAL A 64 -4.40 -25.13 0.28
C VAL A 64 -2.91 -24.79 0.40
N GLY A 65 -2.38 -23.94 -0.47
CA GLY A 65 -0.97 -23.54 -0.48
C GLY A 65 -0.01 -24.51 -1.19
N SER A 66 -0.51 -25.63 -1.78
CA SER A 66 0.36 -26.53 -2.52
C SER A 66 -0.34 -27.26 -3.67
N TYR A 67 0.44 -27.60 -4.71
CA TYR A 67 0.02 -28.49 -5.80
C TYR A 67 1.16 -29.43 -6.13
N THR A 68 1.00 -30.72 -5.89
CA THR A 68 2.05 -31.77 -6.06
C THR A 68 3.35 -31.42 -5.32
N SER A 69 4.38 -30.99 -6.04
CA SER A 69 5.69 -30.55 -5.52
C SER A 69 5.88 -29.04 -5.54
N ASN A 70 4.88 -28.29 -6.00
CA ASN A 70 4.92 -26.83 -6.02
C ASN A 70 4.22 -26.31 -4.77
N PHE A 71 4.89 -25.46 -4.01
CA PHE A 71 4.39 -24.85 -2.80
C PHE A 71 4.22 -23.34 -3.04
N LEU A 72 3.25 -22.73 -2.35
CA LEU A 72 3.13 -21.29 -2.31
C LEU A 72 4.33 -20.76 -1.49
N ASP A 73 5.02 -19.80 -2.06
CA ASP A 73 6.00 -18.97 -1.36
C ASP A 73 5.36 -17.58 -1.17
N GLY A 74 4.87 -17.31 0.03
CA GLY A 74 4.13 -16.09 0.36
C GLY A 74 3.10 -16.31 1.46
N TYR A 75 2.26 -15.32 1.68
CA TYR A 75 1.24 -15.32 2.73
C TYR A 75 -0.15 -15.63 2.18
N LEU A 76 -1.00 -16.24 3.01
CA LEU A 76 -2.42 -16.49 2.76
C LEU A 76 -3.26 -15.87 3.88
N ALA A 77 -4.35 -15.22 3.50
CA ALA A 77 -5.33 -14.69 4.42
C ALA A 77 -6.74 -15.09 3.96
N ASP A 78 -7.60 -15.53 4.89
CA ASP A 78 -9.04 -15.75 4.75
C ASP A 78 -9.45 -16.54 3.49
N VAL A 79 -9.02 -17.80 3.38
CA VAL A 79 -9.38 -18.66 2.26
C VAL A 79 -10.80 -19.19 2.42
N ASN A 80 -11.66 -18.89 1.46
CA ASN A 80 -13.06 -19.30 1.44
C ASN A 80 -13.35 -20.20 0.25
N VAL A 81 -14.05 -21.30 0.49
CA VAL A 81 -14.60 -22.17 -0.55
C VAL A 81 -16.08 -22.38 -0.26
N VAL A 82 -16.93 -22.00 -1.21
CA VAL A 82 -18.38 -22.16 -1.09
C VAL A 82 -18.83 -23.22 -2.09
N ASP A 83 -19.42 -24.30 -1.56
CA ASP A 83 -19.92 -25.45 -2.33
C ASP A 83 -21.39 -25.23 -2.68
N GLY A 84 -21.72 -25.33 -3.96
CA GLY A 84 -23.09 -25.23 -4.47
C GLY A 84 -23.56 -23.81 -4.86
N LEU A 85 -22.77 -22.77 -4.61
CA LEU A 85 -23.11 -21.39 -4.96
C LEU A 85 -21.98 -20.73 -5.76
N GLY A 86 -22.32 -20.08 -6.88
CA GLY A 86 -21.38 -19.26 -7.66
C GLY A 86 -21.46 -17.80 -7.25
N LEU A 87 -20.79 -17.44 -6.15
CA LEU A 87 -20.80 -16.09 -5.59
C LEU A 87 -19.80 -15.18 -6.31
N ASP A 88 -20.18 -13.93 -6.53
CA ASP A 88 -19.31 -12.92 -7.11
C ASP A 88 -18.41 -12.25 -6.05
N PRO A 89 -17.42 -11.42 -6.46
CA PRO A 89 -16.48 -10.82 -5.52
C PRO A 89 -17.12 -9.95 -4.43
N SER A 90 -18.31 -9.39 -4.66
CA SER A 90 -18.96 -8.48 -3.70
C SER A 90 -19.35 -9.16 -2.37
N TYR A 91 -19.39 -10.49 -2.35
CA TYR A 91 -19.58 -11.25 -1.11
C TYR A 91 -18.35 -11.23 -0.19
N PHE A 92 -17.16 -10.97 -0.76
CA PHE A 92 -15.87 -11.11 -0.08
C PHE A 92 -15.06 -9.80 -0.04
N GLY A 93 -15.50 -8.78 -0.78
CA GLY A 93 -14.84 -7.49 -0.85
C GLY A 93 -15.77 -6.39 -1.34
N GLU A 94 -15.30 -5.17 -1.32
CA GLU A 94 -16.00 -3.99 -1.81
C GLU A 94 -15.03 -2.94 -2.33
N THR A 95 -15.51 -2.02 -3.15
CA THR A 95 -14.73 -0.85 -3.54
C THR A 95 -15.02 0.29 -2.58
N LYS A 96 -14.00 0.80 -1.93
CA LYS A 96 -14.07 1.99 -1.08
C LYS A 96 -13.07 3.03 -1.61
N ASN A 97 -13.55 4.23 -1.91
CA ASN A 97 -12.74 5.32 -2.46
C ASN A 97 -11.92 4.92 -3.70
N GLY A 98 -12.52 4.12 -4.58
CA GLY A 98 -11.86 3.63 -5.80
C GLY A 98 -10.88 2.47 -5.60
N ILE A 99 -10.62 2.04 -4.37
CA ILE A 99 -9.73 0.94 -4.03
C ILE A 99 -10.56 -0.28 -3.64
N TRP A 100 -10.19 -1.44 -4.17
CA TRP A 100 -10.80 -2.70 -3.77
C TRP A 100 -10.21 -3.16 -2.43
N ILE A 101 -11.09 -3.39 -1.44
CA ILE A 101 -10.72 -3.92 -0.13
C ILE A 101 -11.46 -5.22 0.16
N ALA A 102 -10.76 -6.15 0.78
CA ALA A 102 -11.39 -7.36 1.31
C ALA A 102 -12.29 -6.99 2.51
N LYS A 103 -13.42 -7.70 2.65
CA LYS A 103 -14.32 -7.55 3.80
C LYS A 103 -14.67 -8.91 4.38
N LYS A 104 -15.22 -8.92 5.60
CA LYS A 104 -15.75 -10.13 6.19
C LYS A 104 -16.77 -10.77 5.25
N PRO A 105 -16.61 -12.05 4.88
CA PRO A 105 -17.50 -12.71 3.94
C PRO A 105 -18.96 -12.71 4.38
N VAL A 106 -19.85 -12.43 3.44
CA VAL A 106 -21.30 -12.47 3.65
C VAL A 106 -21.85 -13.73 2.99
N VAL A 107 -21.53 -14.88 3.58
CA VAL A 107 -21.94 -16.22 3.11
C VAL A 107 -22.83 -16.85 4.15
N SER A 108 -24.09 -17.12 3.78
CA SER A 108 -25.08 -17.71 4.70
C SER A 108 -24.91 -19.22 4.88
N ASP A 109 -24.44 -19.90 3.85
CA ASP A 109 -24.18 -21.34 3.86
C ASP A 109 -23.00 -21.68 2.95
N TYR A 110 -22.00 -22.34 3.50
CA TYR A 110 -20.82 -22.78 2.75
C TYR A 110 -21.01 -24.08 1.98
N GLY A 111 -22.16 -24.76 2.14
CA GLY A 111 -22.42 -26.07 1.54
C GLY A 111 -21.71 -27.21 2.28
N THR A 112 -21.87 -28.43 1.79
CA THR A 112 -21.37 -29.62 2.50
C THR A 112 -19.85 -29.72 2.50
N ASN A 113 -19.21 -29.36 1.39
CA ASN A 113 -17.76 -29.46 1.21
C ASN A 113 -17.06 -28.09 1.30
N GLY A 114 -17.83 -27.03 1.57
CA GLY A 114 -17.29 -25.68 1.73
C GLY A 114 -16.59 -25.50 3.07
N PHE A 115 -15.73 -24.49 3.14
CA PHE A 115 -14.96 -24.15 4.33
C PHE A 115 -14.51 -22.69 4.32
N ARG A 116 -14.13 -22.21 5.50
CA ARG A 116 -13.44 -20.92 5.69
C ARG A 116 -12.23 -21.09 6.59
N LEU A 117 -11.03 -20.83 6.08
CA LEU A 117 -9.78 -20.84 6.83
C LEU A 117 -9.35 -19.41 7.09
N GLN A 118 -9.49 -18.96 8.33
CA GLN A 118 -9.09 -17.62 8.76
C GLN A 118 -7.62 -17.53 9.14
N PHE A 119 -6.96 -18.67 9.34
CA PHE A 119 -5.56 -18.77 9.80
C PHE A 119 -5.28 -18.05 11.13
N ALA A 120 -6.29 -17.95 12.01
CA ALA A 120 -6.18 -17.24 13.27
C ALA A 120 -5.54 -18.07 14.41
N GLN A 121 -5.38 -19.37 14.20
CA GLN A 121 -4.79 -20.30 15.17
C GLN A 121 -3.31 -20.52 14.86
N VAL A 122 -2.51 -20.71 15.91
CA VAL A 122 -1.07 -20.95 15.81
C VAL A 122 -0.67 -22.42 16.01
N GLY A 123 -1.63 -23.30 16.35
CA GLY A 123 -1.37 -24.73 16.45
C GLY A 123 -1.15 -25.35 15.08
N VAL A 124 -0.27 -26.34 14.98
CA VAL A 124 0.05 -27.06 13.75
C VAL A 124 -0.24 -28.57 13.90
N GLY A 125 -0.25 -29.30 12.79
CA GLY A 125 -0.44 -30.75 12.75
C GLY A 125 -1.88 -31.16 12.44
N THR A 126 -2.38 -32.16 13.15
CA THR A 126 -3.70 -32.81 12.87
C THR A 126 -4.85 -31.81 12.90
N ALA A 127 -5.75 -31.93 11.92
CA ALA A 127 -6.94 -31.10 11.76
C ALA A 127 -7.75 -30.96 13.06
N SER A 128 -7.97 -29.72 13.49
CA SER A 128 -8.78 -29.39 14.67
C SER A 128 -9.21 -27.93 14.68
N THR A 129 -10.06 -27.54 15.63
CA THR A 129 -10.50 -26.16 15.85
C THR A 129 -9.40 -25.25 16.43
N SER A 130 -8.29 -25.82 16.90
CA SER A 130 -7.17 -25.09 17.52
C SER A 130 -5.92 -25.05 16.66
N THR A 131 -5.98 -25.60 15.43
CA THR A 131 -4.85 -25.62 14.51
C THR A 131 -5.07 -24.63 13.35
N ILE A 132 -3.99 -24.25 12.67
CA ILE A 132 -3.99 -23.27 11.56
C ILE A 132 -5.01 -23.63 10.45
N GLY A 133 -5.30 -24.93 10.28
CA GLY A 133 -6.29 -25.42 9.33
C GLY A 133 -7.73 -25.46 9.87
N ALA A 134 -8.06 -24.74 10.93
CA ALA A 134 -9.41 -24.69 11.49
C ALA A 134 -10.41 -24.08 10.51
N ASP A 135 -11.44 -24.86 10.17
CA ASP A 135 -12.59 -24.38 9.41
C ASP A 135 -13.55 -23.62 10.34
N THR A 136 -13.82 -22.36 10.03
CA THR A 136 -14.71 -21.46 10.78
C THR A 136 -16.03 -21.21 10.06
N SER A 137 -16.33 -21.93 8.98
CA SER A 137 -17.59 -21.84 8.23
C SER A 137 -18.79 -22.48 8.96
N GLY A 138 -18.52 -23.27 10.00
CA GLY A 138 -19.51 -24.10 10.68
C GLY A 138 -19.72 -25.49 10.05
N LYS A 139 -18.97 -25.84 9.00
CA LYS A 139 -19.05 -27.13 8.31
C LYS A 139 -18.09 -28.18 8.87
N THR A 140 -17.16 -27.80 9.72
CA THR A 140 -16.17 -28.67 10.37
C THR A 140 -15.19 -29.37 9.39
N ASN A 141 -14.98 -28.80 8.21
CA ASN A 141 -14.05 -29.31 7.21
C ASN A 141 -12.60 -28.80 7.51
N HIS A 142 -12.08 -29.20 8.67
CA HIS A 142 -10.74 -28.81 9.13
C HIS A 142 -9.63 -29.44 8.30
N PHE A 143 -8.51 -28.74 8.15
CA PHE A 143 -7.33 -29.17 7.42
C PHE A 143 -6.18 -29.56 8.37
N THR A 144 -5.44 -30.59 8.00
CA THR A 144 -4.16 -30.93 8.63
C THR A 144 -3.07 -30.12 8.00
N SER A 145 -2.25 -29.41 8.80
CA SER A 145 -1.07 -28.69 8.29
C SER A 145 0.09 -29.66 8.03
N SER A 146 0.88 -29.39 7.03
CA SER A 146 2.09 -30.16 6.69
C SER A 146 3.20 -29.21 6.22
N GLY A 147 4.37 -29.27 6.84
CA GLY A 147 5.49 -28.41 6.53
C GLY A 147 5.41 -27.00 7.11
N ILE A 148 4.34 -26.68 7.85
CA ILE A 148 4.16 -25.40 8.54
C ILE A 148 4.55 -25.58 10.01
N VAL A 149 5.31 -24.66 10.56
CA VAL A 149 5.66 -24.57 11.99
C VAL A 149 4.93 -23.39 12.66
N ALA A 150 4.94 -23.34 13.98
CA ALA A 150 4.17 -22.34 14.72
C ALA A 150 4.61 -20.89 14.43
N SER A 151 5.87 -20.67 14.08
CA SER A 151 6.41 -19.35 13.68
C SER A 151 5.86 -18.87 12.34
N ASP A 152 5.34 -19.77 11.49
CA ASP A 152 4.74 -19.41 10.19
C ASP A 152 3.28 -18.95 10.33
N CYS A 153 2.75 -19.01 11.55
CA CYS A 153 1.34 -18.78 11.82
C CYS A 153 1.10 -17.40 12.44
N ALA A 154 -0.07 -16.82 12.17
CA ALA A 154 -0.52 -15.53 12.73
C ALA A 154 0.48 -14.38 12.49
N MET A 155 1.09 -14.36 11.31
CA MET A 155 1.96 -13.25 10.89
C MET A 155 1.18 -11.93 10.93
N PRO A 156 1.79 -10.83 11.43
CA PRO A 156 1.15 -9.51 11.45
C PRO A 156 0.90 -8.93 10.06
N ASP A 157 1.64 -9.39 9.05
CA ASP A 157 1.43 -9.00 7.66
C ASP A 157 0.08 -9.51 7.16
N SER A 158 -0.77 -8.60 6.72
CA SER A 158 -2.15 -8.90 6.34
C SER A 158 -2.64 -7.92 5.27
N PRO A 159 -3.74 -8.23 4.57
CA PRO A 159 -4.35 -7.27 3.64
C PRO A 159 -4.72 -5.91 4.25
N GLU A 160 -4.92 -5.86 5.57
CA GLU A 160 -5.24 -4.61 6.30
C GLU A 160 -3.98 -3.84 6.75
N ASN A 161 -2.86 -4.54 6.92
CA ASN A 161 -1.60 -3.94 7.33
C ASN A 161 -0.44 -4.67 6.67
N ASN A 162 -0.04 -4.19 5.49
CA ASN A 162 1.05 -4.75 4.72
C ASN A 162 2.38 -4.24 5.26
N PHE A 163 3.31 -5.16 5.51
CA PHE A 163 4.65 -4.87 6.00
C PHE A 163 5.66 -4.76 4.85
N CYS A 164 6.74 -4.06 5.12
CA CYS A 164 7.91 -3.99 4.26
C CYS A 164 8.52 -5.38 4.05
N THR A 165 9.04 -5.64 2.86
CA THR A 165 9.79 -6.85 2.51
C THR A 165 10.97 -6.49 1.63
N TRP A 166 11.88 -7.42 1.34
CA TRP A 166 12.85 -7.26 0.27
C TRP A 166 12.14 -7.23 -1.08
N ASN A 167 12.56 -6.33 -1.96
CA ASN A 167 11.92 -6.13 -3.25
C ASN A 167 12.52 -7.05 -4.32
N PRO A 168 11.81 -8.08 -4.80
CA PRO A 168 12.33 -9.00 -5.81
C PRO A 168 12.57 -8.34 -7.17
N LEU A 169 12.04 -7.15 -7.41
CA LEU A 169 12.29 -6.39 -8.64
C LEU A 169 13.63 -5.64 -8.61
N THR A 170 14.22 -5.45 -7.44
CA THR A 170 15.50 -4.75 -7.28
C THR A 170 16.66 -5.70 -6.98
N ILE A 171 16.37 -6.98 -6.77
CA ILE A 171 17.41 -7.97 -6.51
C ILE A 171 18.31 -8.14 -7.74
N GLY A 172 19.61 -8.11 -7.53
CA GLY A 172 20.58 -8.38 -8.59
C GLY A 172 20.39 -9.79 -9.17
N ALA A 173 20.84 -10.02 -10.41
CA ALA A 173 20.56 -11.19 -11.23
C ALA A 173 20.88 -12.57 -10.59
N GLN A 174 21.49 -12.62 -9.44
CA GLN A 174 21.95 -13.83 -8.74
C GLN A 174 21.42 -13.95 -7.31
N GLY A 175 20.59 -13.02 -6.86
CA GLY A 175 19.96 -13.10 -5.54
C GLY A 175 18.71 -13.98 -5.57
N THR A 176 18.46 -14.69 -4.47
CA THR A 176 17.20 -15.42 -4.25
C THR A 176 16.57 -14.95 -2.96
N LEU A 177 15.26 -14.76 -2.99
CA LEU A 177 14.44 -14.45 -1.81
C LEU A 177 13.66 -15.69 -1.38
N ALA A 178 13.41 -15.80 -0.11
CA ALA A 178 12.59 -16.83 0.53
C ALA A 178 11.90 -16.26 1.78
N GLU A 179 11.15 -17.08 2.51
CA GLU A 179 10.44 -16.70 3.74
C GLU A 179 9.57 -15.46 3.52
N GLY A 180 8.71 -15.47 2.49
CA GLY A 180 7.88 -14.32 2.16
C GLY A 180 8.65 -13.06 1.78
N ASN A 181 9.80 -13.20 1.13
CA ASN A 181 10.75 -12.14 0.79
C ASN A 181 11.45 -11.48 1.99
N LEU A 182 11.48 -12.13 3.16
CA LEU A 182 12.26 -11.67 4.32
C LEU A 182 13.68 -12.20 4.30
N LYS A 183 13.88 -13.42 3.77
CA LYS A 183 15.19 -14.05 3.68
C LYS A 183 15.85 -13.77 2.35
N ASN A 184 17.06 -13.23 2.41
CA ASN A 184 17.95 -13.17 1.27
C ASN A 184 18.97 -14.32 1.36
N ALA A 185 18.88 -15.28 0.44
CA ALA A 185 19.62 -16.54 0.57
C ALA A 185 21.01 -16.52 -0.04
N SER A 186 21.31 -15.68 -1.03
CA SER A 186 22.66 -15.52 -1.58
C SER A 186 22.78 -14.40 -2.59
N PHE A 187 23.91 -13.70 -2.59
CA PHE A 187 24.36 -12.89 -3.71
C PHE A 187 25.60 -13.57 -4.31
N TRP A 188 25.45 -14.07 -5.52
CA TRP A 188 26.56 -14.71 -6.27
C TRP A 188 26.88 -13.84 -7.48
N SER A 189 27.79 -12.89 -7.34
CA SER A 189 28.29 -12.14 -8.48
C SER A 189 29.72 -11.68 -8.25
N ALA A 190 30.51 -11.64 -9.32
CA ALA A 190 31.80 -10.94 -9.34
C ALA A 190 31.61 -9.42 -9.18
N ASP A 191 30.38 -8.95 -9.39
CA ASP A 191 29.95 -7.57 -9.26
C ASP A 191 29.15 -7.37 -7.97
N LEU A 192 29.24 -6.18 -7.42
CA LEU A 192 28.39 -5.75 -6.30
C LEU A 192 26.92 -5.80 -6.73
N SER A 193 26.14 -6.62 -6.07
CA SER A 193 24.69 -6.66 -6.23
C SER A 193 24.03 -6.31 -4.92
N GLY A 194 22.97 -5.54 -4.98
CA GLY A 194 22.22 -5.10 -3.82
C GLY A 194 20.73 -5.31 -4.00
N ASN A 195 20.02 -5.31 -2.89
CA ASN A 195 18.59 -5.35 -2.84
C ASN A 195 18.05 -4.26 -1.91
N ALA A 196 17.10 -3.47 -2.39
CA ALA A 196 16.33 -2.54 -1.59
C ALA A 196 15.05 -3.20 -1.06
N SER A 197 14.47 -2.63 -0.05
CA SER A 197 13.15 -3.05 0.42
C SER A 197 12.03 -2.46 -0.45
N THR A 198 10.78 -2.79 -0.10
CA THR A 198 9.58 -2.31 -0.80
C THR A 198 9.12 -0.94 -0.33
N PHE A 199 9.62 -0.44 0.81
CA PHE A 199 9.25 0.87 1.37
C PHE A 199 10.39 1.87 1.24
N PHE A 200 10.01 3.11 0.87
CA PHE A 200 10.91 4.27 0.73
C PHE A 200 10.32 5.48 1.45
N PRO A 201 10.22 5.46 2.79
CA PRO A 201 9.69 6.61 3.52
C PRO A 201 10.56 7.86 3.30
N GLU A 202 9.88 9.01 3.14
CA GLU A 202 10.50 10.33 3.04
C GLU A 202 10.47 11.09 4.37
N SER A 203 9.66 10.64 5.32
CA SER A 203 9.48 11.27 6.62
C SER A 203 9.24 10.23 7.71
N GLY A 204 9.30 10.66 8.98
CA GLY A 204 9.04 9.81 10.14
C GLY A 204 10.25 9.03 10.62
N LYS A 205 10.02 8.23 11.68
CA LYS A 205 11.05 7.45 12.36
C LYS A 205 10.73 5.97 12.27
N TRP A 206 11.66 5.18 11.76
CA TRP A 206 11.44 3.80 11.38
C TRP A 206 12.45 2.86 12.04
N TYR A 207 12.03 1.62 12.31
CA TYR A 207 12.83 0.60 12.94
C TYR A 207 12.68 -0.74 12.23
N TRP A 208 13.80 -1.47 12.07
CA TRP A 208 13.82 -2.84 11.61
C TRP A 208 15.03 -3.59 12.16
N GLU A 209 15.00 -4.91 12.03
CA GLU A 209 16.06 -5.82 12.47
C GLU A 209 16.51 -6.71 11.33
N LEU A 210 17.78 -7.07 11.31
CA LEU A 210 18.37 -8.06 10.42
C LEU A 210 19.13 -9.08 11.24
N ARG A 211 18.74 -10.36 11.19
CA ARG A 211 19.60 -11.45 11.65
C ARG A 211 20.59 -11.79 10.55
N VAL A 212 21.84 -11.77 10.89
CA VAL A 212 22.93 -12.02 9.94
C VAL A 212 23.21 -13.52 9.90
N ASP A 213 23.19 -14.09 8.70
CA ASP A 213 23.53 -15.50 8.43
C ASP A 213 24.71 -15.48 7.47
N VAL A 214 25.93 -15.31 8.03
CA VAL A 214 27.11 -14.94 7.24
C VAL A 214 27.85 -16.18 6.77
N GLY A 215 27.87 -16.38 5.45
CA GLY A 215 28.85 -17.24 4.82
C GLY A 215 30.14 -16.54 4.35
N GLY A 216 30.38 -15.24 4.68
CA GLY A 216 31.49 -14.53 4.06
C GLY A 216 31.83 -13.14 4.62
N THR A 217 32.87 -12.52 4.06
CA THR A 217 33.56 -11.33 4.58
C THR A 217 32.96 -9.99 4.09
N TYR A 218 31.99 -9.98 3.17
CA TYR A 218 31.58 -8.76 2.47
C TYR A 218 30.07 -8.53 2.32
N PRO A 219 29.22 -8.81 3.31
CA PRO A 219 27.88 -8.22 3.32
C PRO A 219 27.96 -6.75 3.71
N TYR A 220 27.19 -5.93 3.01
CA TYR A 220 26.87 -4.58 3.45
C TYR A 220 25.40 -4.53 3.81
N ILE A 221 25.12 -4.06 5.01
CA ILE A 221 23.77 -3.83 5.52
C ILE A 221 23.62 -2.33 5.79
N GLY A 222 22.46 -1.74 5.46
CA GLY A 222 22.27 -0.31 5.63
C GLY A 222 21.04 0.24 4.91
N ILE A 223 21.22 1.38 4.23
CA ILE A 223 20.15 2.12 3.56
C ILE A 223 20.56 2.55 2.14
N THR A 224 19.55 2.73 1.28
CA THR A 224 19.70 3.29 -0.07
C THR A 224 18.62 4.33 -0.35
N SER A 225 18.83 5.21 -1.33
CA SER A 225 17.81 6.14 -1.81
C SER A 225 17.02 5.57 -2.98
N GLN A 226 15.81 6.07 -3.17
CA GLN A 226 14.90 5.67 -4.25
C GLN A 226 15.47 5.88 -5.66
N GLU A 227 16.32 6.88 -5.86
CA GLU A 227 16.86 7.24 -7.18
C GLU A 227 17.75 6.17 -7.82
N LYS A 228 18.19 5.16 -7.06
CA LYS A 228 19.24 4.22 -7.48
C LYS A 228 18.86 2.74 -7.25
N ILE A 229 17.60 2.42 -7.39
CA ILE A 229 17.13 1.03 -7.30
C ILE A 229 17.66 0.21 -8.48
N GLY A 230 18.25 -0.95 -8.19
CA GLY A 230 18.59 -1.94 -9.20
C GLY A 230 19.95 -1.75 -9.91
N TYR A 231 20.91 -1.05 -9.32
CA TYR A 231 22.22 -0.86 -9.90
C TYR A 231 23.17 -2.03 -9.58
N SER A 232 23.57 -2.75 -10.63
CA SER A 232 24.77 -3.57 -10.63
C SER A 232 25.97 -2.64 -10.81
N VAL A 233 26.90 -2.65 -9.87
CA VAL A 233 28.04 -1.73 -9.90
C VAL A 233 29.27 -2.44 -10.39
N ASN A 234 29.45 -2.48 -11.70
CA ASN A 234 30.73 -2.79 -12.27
C ASN A 234 31.63 -1.57 -12.06
N GLY A 235 32.53 -1.64 -11.07
CA GLY A 235 33.53 -0.59 -10.85
C GLY A 235 33.43 0.22 -9.55
N GLY A 236 32.68 -0.20 -8.56
CA GLY A 236 32.91 0.27 -7.17
C GLY A 236 32.23 1.55 -6.73
N THR A 237 31.06 1.92 -7.30
CA THR A 237 30.32 3.07 -6.78
C THR A 237 29.01 2.63 -6.14
N PHE A 238 28.92 2.64 -4.81
CA PHE A 238 27.69 2.45 -4.06
C PHE A 238 26.91 3.78 -3.99
N TYR A 239 25.59 3.71 -4.08
CA TYR A 239 24.69 4.85 -3.85
C TYR A 239 23.92 4.67 -2.53
N ASN A 240 24.60 4.20 -1.48
CA ASN A 240 24.03 3.84 -0.20
C ASN A 240 24.96 4.22 0.94
N ILE A 241 24.45 4.10 2.15
CA ILE A 241 25.23 4.05 3.39
C ILE A 241 25.08 2.63 3.92
N GLY A 242 26.20 1.94 4.13
CA GLY A 242 26.18 0.59 4.63
C GLY A 242 27.42 0.25 5.44
N TRP A 243 27.34 -0.81 6.22
CA TRP A 243 28.40 -1.32 7.05
C TRP A 243 28.69 -2.78 6.70
N SER A 244 29.96 -3.09 6.58
CA SER A 244 30.44 -4.47 6.37
C SER A 244 30.53 -5.23 7.69
N VAL A 245 30.72 -6.55 7.62
CA VAL A 245 30.95 -7.43 8.79
C VAL A 245 32.08 -6.94 9.70
N SER A 246 33.10 -6.31 9.13
CA SER A 246 34.19 -5.71 9.94
C SER A 246 33.81 -4.40 10.61
N GLY A 247 32.55 -3.96 10.47
CA GLY A 247 32.07 -2.68 10.97
C GLY A 247 32.47 -1.47 10.13
N ALA A 248 33.25 -1.67 9.06
CA ALA A 248 33.70 -0.58 8.22
C ALA A 248 32.52 0.05 7.47
N SER A 249 32.34 1.35 7.60
CA SER A 249 31.33 2.12 6.90
C SER A 249 31.72 2.36 5.45
N GLN A 250 30.77 2.21 4.55
CA GLN A 250 30.91 2.51 3.12
C GLN A 250 29.82 3.50 2.70
N THR A 251 30.20 4.43 1.83
CA THR A 251 29.23 5.29 1.17
C THR A 251 29.69 5.55 -0.24
N SER A 252 28.75 5.77 -1.12
CA SER A 252 29.04 6.10 -2.49
C SER A 252 27.89 6.88 -3.11
N GLY A 253 28.27 7.86 -3.94
CA GLY A 253 27.36 8.61 -4.81
C GLY A 253 26.74 9.85 -4.20
N SER A 254 26.24 10.72 -5.10
CA SER A 254 25.67 12.04 -4.77
C SER A 254 24.18 12.04 -4.45
N SER A 255 23.53 10.88 -4.44
CA SER A 255 22.07 10.79 -4.24
C SER A 255 21.62 11.13 -2.81
N LEU A 256 22.50 11.11 -1.84
CA LEU A 256 22.27 11.52 -0.46
C LEU A 256 22.89 12.88 -0.12
N GLY A 257 23.59 13.51 -1.06
CA GLY A 257 24.34 14.75 -0.83
C GLY A 257 25.61 14.51 -0.03
N THR A 258 25.89 15.39 0.93
CA THR A 258 27.02 15.20 1.84
C THR A 258 26.64 14.18 2.92
N VAL A 259 27.45 13.14 3.06
CA VAL A 259 27.23 12.05 4.05
C VAL A 259 28.34 12.12 5.09
N THR A 260 27.96 12.17 6.37
CA THR A 260 28.84 11.90 7.50
C THR A 260 28.56 10.50 8.01
N LYS A 261 29.58 9.74 8.33
CA LYS A 261 29.43 8.35 8.77
C LYS A 261 30.56 7.92 9.73
N GLU A 262 30.23 7.02 10.62
CA GLU A 262 31.14 6.38 11.55
C GLU A 262 31.19 4.86 11.30
N ASN A 263 32.28 4.21 11.71
CA ASN A 263 32.32 2.76 11.75
C ASN A 263 31.52 2.25 12.94
N ILE A 264 30.96 1.05 12.80
CA ILE A 264 30.31 0.34 13.92
C ILE A 264 31.23 -0.81 14.39
N PRO A 265 30.98 -1.47 15.53
CA PRO A 265 31.64 -2.73 15.87
C PRO A 265 31.47 -3.77 14.78
N SER A 266 32.42 -4.70 14.68
CA SER A 266 32.30 -5.86 13.78
C SER A 266 31.19 -6.78 14.29
N PHE A 267 30.40 -7.32 13.38
CA PHE A 267 29.31 -8.25 13.70
C PHE A 267 29.58 -9.63 13.07
N ALA A 268 28.96 -10.65 13.61
CA ALA A 268 29.22 -12.04 13.28
C ALA A 268 27.94 -12.78 12.87
N ASP A 269 28.11 -14.04 12.50
CA ASP A 269 27.01 -14.96 12.23
C ASP A 269 26.09 -15.10 13.43
N ASN A 270 24.79 -15.04 13.17
CA ASN A 270 23.70 -15.02 14.13
C ASN A 270 23.51 -13.73 14.95
N ASP A 271 24.32 -12.71 14.75
CA ASP A 271 24.05 -11.42 15.36
C ASP A 271 22.78 -10.78 14.79
N ILE A 272 22.10 -10.03 15.63
CA ILE A 272 20.92 -9.26 15.24
C ILE A 272 21.32 -7.79 15.19
N MET A 273 21.31 -7.25 13.97
CA MET A 273 21.59 -5.85 13.71
C MET A 273 20.27 -5.08 13.68
N SER A 274 20.15 -4.08 14.53
CA SER A 274 18.96 -3.22 14.58
C SER A 274 19.26 -1.85 14.00
N PHE A 275 18.32 -1.29 13.29
CA PHE A 275 18.41 0.00 12.62
C PHE A 275 17.29 0.92 13.10
N ALA A 276 17.67 2.12 13.52
CA ALA A 276 16.74 3.20 13.82
C ALA A 276 17.00 4.35 12.83
N LEU A 277 16.05 4.62 11.96
CA LEU A 277 16.11 5.61 10.87
C LEU A 277 15.19 6.79 11.19
N ASP A 278 15.74 8.00 11.25
CA ASP A 278 15.00 9.25 11.36
C ASP A 278 15.12 9.99 10.02
N CYS A 279 14.07 9.90 9.18
CA CYS A 279 14.04 10.56 7.88
C CYS A 279 13.99 12.08 8.03
N ASP A 280 13.27 12.60 9.03
CA ASP A 280 13.12 14.04 9.24
C ASP A 280 14.44 14.70 9.65
N ALA A 281 15.18 14.04 10.55
CA ALA A 281 16.52 14.49 10.96
C ALA A 281 17.63 14.04 9.98
N ARG A 282 17.33 13.12 9.05
CA ARG A 282 18.29 12.49 8.13
C ARG A 282 19.46 11.81 8.87
N LYS A 283 19.11 10.94 9.81
CA LYS A 283 20.03 10.23 10.68
C LYS A 283 19.70 8.76 10.76
N ILE A 284 20.72 7.93 10.99
CA ILE A 284 20.55 6.50 11.26
C ILE A 284 21.48 6.04 12.37
N TRP A 285 20.95 5.17 13.22
CA TRP A 285 21.65 4.47 14.28
C TRP A 285 21.64 2.98 14.03
N VAL A 286 22.71 2.32 14.37
CA VAL A 286 22.88 0.87 14.22
C VAL A 286 23.22 0.28 15.58
N ALA A 287 22.53 -0.79 15.94
CA ALA A 287 22.83 -1.57 17.14
C ALA A 287 23.16 -3.01 16.77
N GLU A 288 24.13 -3.59 17.47
CA GLU A 288 24.44 -5.00 17.47
C GLU A 288 23.89 -5.62 18.75
N ASN A 289 23.04 -6.64 18.63
CA ASN A 289 22.45 -7.35 19.77
C ASN A 289 21.92 -6.39 20.85
N ASN A 290 21.15 -5.37 20.41
CA ASN A 290 20.54 -4.31 21.24
C ASN A 290 21.52 -3.30 21.85
N THR A 291 22.77 -3.27 21.41
CA THR A 291 23.75 -2.28 21.87
C THR A 291 24.06 -1.30 20.73
N TYR A 292 23.61 -0.07 20.85
CA TYR A 292 23.88 0.97 19.86
C TYR A 292 25.35 1.32 19.81
N ALA A 293 25.93 1.37 18.60
CA ALA A 293 27.31 1.78 18.40
C ALA A 293 27.51 3.24 18.83
N ASP A 294 28.74 3.59 19.26
CA ASP A 294 29.16 4.94 19.63
C ASP A 294 28.30 5.61 20.73
N SER A 295 27.73 4.79 21.62
CA SER A 295 26.79 5.27 22.64
C SER A 295 25.56 5.97 22.05
N GLY A 296 25.11 5.54 20.86
CA GLY A 296 23.96 6.09 20.16
C GLY A 296 22.69 6.07 20.98
N ASP A 297 21.95 7.14 20.93
CA ASP A 297 20.64 7.29 21.58
C ASP A 297 19.63 7.83 20.56
N PRO A 298 18.99 6.90 19.79
CA PRO A 298 18.02 7.28 18.78
C PRO A 298 16.82 8.05 19.35
N ALA A 299 16.39 7.70 20.57
CA ALA A 299 15.23 8.35 21.20
C ALA A 299 15.46 9.84 21.45
N ASN A 300 16.72 10.21 21.78
CA ASN A 300 17.13 11.60 22.00
C ASN A 300 17.87 12.21 20.79
N GLY A 301 18.05 11.46 19.69
CA GLY A 301 18.62 11.95 18.44
C GLY A 301 20.13 12.22 18.47
N SER A 302 20.88 11.56 19.36
CA SER A 302 22.33 11.75 19.52
C SER A 302 23.13 10.49 19.23
N GLY A 303 24.40 10.64 18.83
CA GLY A 303 25.31 9.53 18.55
C GLY A 303 24.91 8.71 17.32
N GLU A 304 24.45 9.36 16.28
CA GLU A 304 24.13 8.71 15.01
C GLU A 304 25.36 8.11 14.34
N ASN A 305 25.20 6.96 13.69
CA ASN A 305 26.27 6.30 12.94
C ASN A 305 26.40 6.84 11.50
N ALA A 306 25.34 7.46 10.98
CA ALA A 306 25.44 8.27 9.76
C ALA A 306 24.35 9.35 9.68
N SER A 307 24.67 10.40 8.91
CA SER A 307 23.72 11.45 8.53
C SER A 307 23.97 11.91 7.10
N TRP A 308 22.97 12.54 6.47
CA TRP A 308 23.02 13.02 5.10
C TRP A 308 22.27 14.34 4.93
N THR A 309 22.39 15.00 3.76
CA THR A 309 21.86 16.37 3.58
C THR A 309 20.66 16.48 2.64
N LEU A 310 20.44 15.54 1.73
CA LEU A 310 19.32 15.61 0.78
C LEU A 310 18.07 14.97 1.37
N ASP A 311 16.93 15.55 1.05
CA ASP A 311 15.61 15.04 1.40
C ASP A 311 15.14 14.11 0.29
N VAL A 312 15.24 12.81 0.54
CA VAL A 312 14.94 11.74 -0.43
C VAL A 312 14.35 10.53 0.30
N GLY A 313 13.53 9.76 -0.40
CA GLY A 313 13.01 8.49 0.13
C GLY A 313 14.14 7.50 0.42
N ILE A 314 14.13 6.91 1.59
CA ILE A 314 15.18 6.02 2.11
C ILE A 314 14.60 4.63 2.32
N SER A 315 15.32 3.61 1.87
CA SER A 315 14.95 2.20 2.01
C SER A 315 16.02 1.43 2.75
N PRO A 316 15.66 0.47 3.60
CA PRO A 316 16.54 -0.62 4.01
C PRO A 316 17.22 -1.27 2.80
N PHE A 317 18.49 -1.59 2.95
CA PHE A 317 19.31 -2.09 1.87
C PHE A 317 20.29 -3.16 2.36
N ILE A 318 20.50 -4.16 1.51
CA ILE A 318 21.56 -5.15 1.68
C ILE A 318 22.34 -5.33 0.38
N SER A 319 23.60 -5.63 0.45
CA SER A 319 24.40 -6.00 -0.73
C SER A 319 25.46 -7.03 -0.39
N GLY A 320 25.93 -7.74 -1.39
CA GLY A 320 27.02 -8.70 -1.31
C GLY A 320 28.06 -8.50 -2.42
N TYR A 321 29.25 -9.04 -2.22
CA TYR A 321 30.38 -8.94 -3.15
C TYR A 321 31.17 -10.24 -3.22
N GLN A 322 31.62 -10.61 -4.42
CA GLN A 322 32.59 -11.69 -4.71
C GLN A 322 32.24 -13.07 -4.16
N SER A 323 31.19 -13.70 -4.63
CA SER A 323 30.89 -15.12 -4.33
C SER A 323 30.77 -15.49 -2.84
N GLN A 324 30.68 -14.49 -1.99
CA GLN A 324 30.49 -14.67 -0.56
C GLN A 324 29.00 -14.50 -0.29
N GLY A 325 28.31 -15.61 -0.08
CA GLY A 325 26.88 -15.61 0.21
C GLY A 325 26.61 -14.82 1.49
N VAL A 326 25.70 -13.89 1.41
CA VAL A 326 25.12 -13.25 2.58
C VAL A 326 23.72 -13.76 2.73
N GLY A 327 23.50 -14.61 3.71
CA GLY A 327 22.18 -14.83 4.20
C GLY A 327 21.87 -13.71 5.19
N THR A 328 20.73 -13.06 5.03
CA THR A 328 20.13 -12.24 6.07
C THR A 328 18.65 -12.57 6.13
N ILE A 329 18.09 -12.57 7.30
CA ILE A 329 16.67 -12.64 7.49
C ILE A 329 16.25 -11.31 8.12
N ALA A 330 15.39 -10.58 7.40
CA ALA A 330 14.88 -9.31 7.86
C ALA A 330 13.65 -9.51 8.75
N ASN A 331 13.49 -8.65 9.71
CA ASN A 331 12.25 -8.42 10.44
C ASN A 331 11.90 -6.93 10.37
N PHE A 332 10.92 -6.59 9.52
CA PHE A 332 10.37 -5.23 9.46
C PHE A 332 9.18 -5.07 10.40
N GLY A 333 8.91 -6.09 11.23
CA GLY A 333 7.83 -6.21 12.17
C GLY A 333 6.95 -7.45 11.97
N GLN A 334 7.25 -8.33 10.99
CA GLN A 334 6.44 -9.52 10.72
C GLN A 334 6.83 -10.72 11.57
N ASP A 335 8.14 -10.92 11.78
CA ASP A 335 8.66 -12.16 12.38
C ASP A 335 9.91 -11.91 13.22
N ASP A 336 9.75 -11.83 14.53
CA ASP A 336 10.84 -11.71 15.50
C ASP A 336 11.56 -13.03 15.81
N THR A 337 11.12 -14.11 15.15
CA THR A 337 11.79 -15.42 15.24
C THR A 337 12.82 -15.63 14.15
N PHE A 338 12.81 -14.78 13.09
CA PHE A 338 13.67 -14.89 11.91
C PHE A 338 13.57 -16.26 11.24
N GLY A 339 12.35 -16.65 10.84
CA GLY A 339 12.07 -17.96 10.24
C GLY A 339 12.18 -19.11 11.23
N GLY A 340 11.86 -18.89 12.49
CA GLY A 340 11.98 -19.89 13.55
C GLY A 340 13.39 -20.16 14.06
N ALA A 341 14.37 -19.33 13.67
CA ALA A 341 15.78 -19.50 14.08
C ALA A 341 16.01 -19.20 15.57
N ILE A 342 15.19 -18.33 16.15
CA ILE A 342 15.24 -17.95 17.57
C ILE A 342 13.82 -17.88 18.16
N SER A 343 13.76 -17.81 19.49
CA SER A 343 12.46 -17.64 20.17
C SER A 343 11.96 -16.21 20.04
N SER A 344 10.65 -16.07 19.83
CA SER A 344 9.95 -14.79 19.85
C SER A 344 10.14 -14.03 21.16
N ALA A 345 10.24 -12.72 21.10
CA ALA A 345 10.26 -11.82 22.25
C ALA A 345 9.00 -10.96 22.32
N GLY A 346 8.30 -10.75 21.18
CA GLY A 346 7.00 -10.09 21.11
C GLY A 346 7.01 -8.60 21.42
N ASN A 347 8.15 -7.91 21.28
CA ASN A 347 8.19 -6.46 21.46
C ASN A 347 7.46 -5.77 20.28
N THR A 348 6.69 -4.73 20.58
CA THR A 348 5.98 -3.94 19.56
C THR A 348 6.52 -2.51 19.53
N ASP A 349 6.22 -1.79 18.45
CA ASP A 349 6.46 -0.35 18.40
C ASP A 349 5.48 0.45 19.28
N GLY A 350 5.64 1.78 19.31
CA GLY A 350 4.81 2.67 20.13
C GLY A 350 3.32 2.68 19.74
N ASN A 351 2.98 2.22 18.54
CA ASN A 351 1.60 2.08 18.04
C ASN A 351 1.05 0.65 18.23
N GLY A 352 1.79 -0.21 18.92
CA GLY A 352 1.42 -1.62 19.10
C GLY A 352 1.45 -2.42 17.81
N LYS A 353 2.24 -2.00 16.82
CA LYS A 353 2.40 -2.69 15.54
C LYS A 353 3.73 -3.43 15.48
N GLY A 354 3.72 -4.48 14.65
CA GLY A 354 4.87 -5.35 14.48
C GLY A 354 5.20 -6.21 15.69
N VAL A 355 6.13 -7.14 15.49
CA VAL A 355 6.77 -7.96 16.52
C VAL A 355 8.27 -7.91 16.30
N PHE A 356 9.04 -7.60 17.34
CA PHE A 356 10.48 -7.41 17.27
C PHE A 356 11.22 -8.19 18.35
N LYS A 357 12.46 -8.58 18.05
CA LYS A 357 13.34 -9.20 19.04
C LYS A 357 13.74 -8.22 20.12
N TYR A 358 14.04 -6.98 19.74
CA TYR A 358 14.36 -5.90 20.66
C TYR A 358 13.29 -4.81 20.57
N ALA A 359 13.04 -4.13 21.70
CA ALA A 359 12.07 -3.05 21.71
C ALA A 359 12.56 -1.88 20.83
N PRO A 360 11.77 -1.42 19.86
CA PRO A 360 12.09 -0.21 19.11
C PRO A 360 12.31 0.98 20.02
N PRO A 361 13.27 1.87 19.73
CA PRO A 361 13.44 3.10 20.49
C PRO A 361 12.17 3.95 20.49
N SER A 362 11.96 4.74 21.54
CA SER A 362 10.78 5.59 21.65
C SER A 362 10.62 6.49 20.42
N GLY A 363 9.43 6.47 19.81
CA GLY A 363 9.09 7.23 18.63
C GLY A 363 9.45 6.57 17.30
N PHE A 364 10.15 5.43 17.29
CA PHE A 364 10.43 4.67 16.08
C PHE A 364 9.38 3.59 15.85
N LEU A 365 8.93 3.45 14.60
CA LEU A 365 7.81 2.61 14.21
C LEU A 365 8.23 1.52 13.24
N SER A 366 7.46 0.44 13.18
CA SER A 366 7.63 -0.62 12.17
C SER A 366 7.29 -0.11 10.77
N LEU A 367 8.02 -0.61 9.78
CA LEU A 367 7.78 -0.30 8.35
C LEU A 367 6.54 -1.06 7.85
N CYS A 368 5.36 -0.54 8.14
CA CYS A 368 4.08 -1.12 7.70
C CYS A 368 3.08 -0.02 7.32
N THR A 369 2.06 -0.39 6.54
CA THR A 369 1.08 0.57 6.02
C THR A 369 0.26 1.24 7.12
N ALA A 370 0.02 0.57 8.25
CA ALA A 370 -0.70 1.14 9.40
C ALA A 370 0.08 2.26 10.12
N ASN A 371 1.38 2.37 9.89
CA ASN A 371 2.24 3.41 10.45
C ASN A 371 2.58 4.53 9.45
N LEU A 372 2.20 4.38 8.18
CA LEU A 372 2.37 5.45 7.21
C LEU A 372 1.45 6.62 7.55
N PRO A 373 1.87 7.86 7.29
CA PRO A 373 0.98 9.00 7.46
C PRO A 373 -0.30 8.82 6.63
N GLU A 374 -1.44 9.14 7.22
CA GLU A 374 -2.70 9.19 6.48
C GLU A 374 -2.56 10.17 5.30
N PRO A 375 -2.96 9.78 4.08
CA PRO A 375 -3.00 10.71 2.97
C PRO A 375 -3.96 11.86 3.31
N THR A 376 -3.49 13.09 3.21
CA THR A 376 -4.32 14.29 3.45
C THR A 376 -5.35 14.52 2.33
N ILE A 377 -5.14 13.89 1.16
CA ILE A 377 -6.06 13.94 0.00
C ILE A 377 -6.16 12.54 -0.60
N GLY A 378 -7.37 12.01 -0.71
CA GLY A 378 -7.65 10.71 -1.34
C GLY A 378 -7.95 9.62 -0.34
N GLY A 379 -8.23 8.47 -0.79
CA GLY A 379 -8.66 7.18 -0.30
C GLY A 379 -8.73 6.78 1.17
N ASN A 380 -8.59 7.65 2.16
CA ASN A 380 -8.92 7.29 3.53
C ASN A 380 -10.45 7.37 3.80
N SER A 381 -10.91 6.82 4.89
CA SER A 381 -12.34 6.73 5.20
C SER A 381 -12.99 8.08 5.54
N ASP A 382 -12.20 9.10 5.85
CA ASP A 382 -12.69 10.35 6.41
C ASP A 382 -12.62 11.52 5.43
N THR A 383 -11.79 11.43 4.36
CA THR A 383 -11.70 12.46 3.32
C THR A 383 -11.54 11.83 1.94
N GLY A 384 -12.65 11.73 1.17
CA GLY A 384 -12.64 11.31 -0.21
C GLY A 384 -12.33 12.47 -1.19
N ALA A 385 -12.01 12.16 -2.42
CA ALA A 385 -11.89 13.17 -3.48
C ALA A 385 -13.22 13.93 -3.67
N ASP A 386 -14.33 13.29 -3.41
CA ASP A 386 -15.69 13.80 -3.46
C ASP A 386 -16.03 14.78 -2.31
N ASP A 387 -15.26 14.81 -1.22
CA ASP A 387 -15.35 15.84 -0.18
C ASP A 387 -14.76 17.20 -0.63
N HIS A 388 -13.96 17.21 -1.69
CA HIS A 388 -13.25 18.39 -2.18
C HIS A 388 -13.60 18.79 -3.61
N PHE A 389 -14.05 17.82 -4.43
CA PHE A 389 -14.48 18.02 -5.79
C PHE A 389 -15.62 17.08 -6.13
N ASN A 390 -16.75 17.63 -6.61
CA ASN A 390 -17.85 16.81 -7.09
C ASN A 390 -18.54 17.44 -8.31
N THR A 391 -19.09 16.59 -9.15
CA THR A 391 -19.80 16.98 -10.37
C THR A 391 -21.26 16.65 -10.26
N VAL A 392 -22.13 17.63 -10.42
CA VAL A 392 -23.59 17.41 -10.45
C VAL A 392 -24.18 17.73 -11.81
N LEU A 393 -25.17 16.92 -12.20
CA LEU A 393 -25.97 17.14 -13.39
C LEU A 393 -27.36 17.59 -13.00
N TYR A 394 -27.90 18.61 -13.70
CA TYR A 394 -29.24 19.09 -13.43
C TYR A 394 -29.96 19.55 -14.69
N THR A 395 -31.28 19.69 -14.61
CA THR A 395 -32.12 20.32 -15.63
C THR A 395 -32.52 21.70 -15.14
N GLY A 396 -32.41 22.71 -15.98
CA GLY A 396 -32.83 24.07 -15.67
C GLY A 396 -34.32 24.19 -15.49
N ALA A 397 -34.76 25.23 -14.78
CA ALA A 397 -36.17 25.49 -14.45
C ALA A 397 -36.68 26.89 -14.84
N SER A 398 -35.82 27.79 -15.31
CA SER A 398 -36.12 29.22 -15.54
C SER A 398 -36.69 29.95 -14.32
N SER A 399 -36.63 29.36 -13.16
CA SER A 399 -37.01 29.90 -11.86
C SER A 399 -35.94 29.59 -10.84
N GLY A 400 -35.98 30.24 -9.69
CA GLY A 400 -35.01 29.91 -8.61
C GLY A 400 -35.08 28.44 -8.26
N GLN A 401 -33.92 27.75 -8.25
CA GLN A 401 -33.81 26.35 -7.83
C GLN A 401 -32.52 26.10 -7.05
N GLY A 402 -32.59 25.22 -6.05
CA GLY A 402 -31.43 24.69 -5.35
C GLY A 402 -30.86 23.49 -6.07
N ILE A 403 -29.56 23.47 -6.29
CA ILE A 403 -28.81 22.32 -6.82
C ILE A 403 -28.10 21.68 -5.63
N THR A 404 -28.43 20.42 -5.35
CA THR A 404 -27.92 19.63 -4.22
C THR A 404 -27.20 18.38 -4.71
N GLY A 405 -26.61 17.62 -3.76
CA GLY A 405 -25.85 16.40 -4.07
C GLY A 405 -24.39 16.69 -4.39
N VAL A 406 -23.87 17.85 -4.03
CA VAL A 406 -22.46 18.17 -4.13
C VAL A 406 -21.67 17.53 -2.97
N GLY A 407 -22.29 17.36 -1.80
CA GLY A 407 -21.67 16.78 -0.61
C GLY A 407 -20.94 17.78 0.28
N PHE A 408 -20.76 19.01 -0.21
CA PHE A 408 -20.10 20.10 0.52
C PHE A 408 -20.60 21.47 0.04
N GLN A 409 -20.24 22.52 0.76
CA GLN A 409 -20.44 23.88 0.26
C GLN A 409 -19.37 24.18 -0.80
N PRO A 410 -19.78 24.44 -2.07
CA PRO A 410 -18.81 24.85 -3.08
C PRO A 410 -18.27 26.25 -2.80
N ASP A 411 -16.98 26.42 -3.06
CA ASP A 411 -16.32 27.73 -3.08
C ASP A 411 -16.08 28.21 -4.51
N TRP A 412 -16.04 27.30 -5.44
CA TRP A 412 -15.97 27.56 -6.86
C TRP A 412 -16.83 26.61 -7.65
N THR A 413 -17.66 27.15 -8.55
CA THR A 413 -18.48 26.40 -9.49
C THR A 413 -18.13 26.76 -10.94
N TRP A 414 -18.02 25.75 -11.80
CA TRP A 414 -17.95 25.90 -13.23
C TRP A 414 -19.17 25.25 -13.86
N ILE A 415 -20.05 26.05 -14.45
CA ILE A 415 -21.34 25.58 -14.98
C ILE A 415 -21.35 25.66 -16.51
N LYS A 416 -21.81 24.58 -17.16
CA LYS A 416 -21.96 24.50 -18.63
C LYS A 416 -23.27 23.82 -19.03
N SER A 417 -23.98 24.44 -19.96
CA SER A 417 -25.10 23.75 -20.63
C SER A 417 -24.57 22.60 -21.48
N ARG A 418 -25.17 21.41 -21.32
CA ARG A 418 -24.87 20.20 -22.10
C ARG A 418 -25.72 20.12 -23.38
N SER A 419 -26.90 20.75 -23.40
CA SER A 419 -27.86 20.67 -24.49
C SER A 419 -27.93 21.93 -25.35
N HIS A 420 -27.17 22.99 -25.03
CA HIS A 420 -27.21 24.27 -25.74
C HIS A 420 -25.83 24.95 -25.78
N ALA A 421 -25.60 25.71 -26.86
CA ALA A 421 -24.39 26.57 -26.99
C ALA A 421 -24.54 27.82 -26.14
N SER A 422 -24.21 27.72 -24.86
CA SER A 422 -24.14 28.81 -23.88
C SER A 422 -22.71 28.96 -23.36
N SER A 423 -22.33 30.14 -22.92
CA SER A 423 -21.04 30.38 -22.30
C SER A 423 -20.82 29.51 -21.07
N HIS A 424 -19.56 29.29 -20.73
CA HIS A 424 -19.13 28.59 -19.53
C HIS A 424 -19.03 29.57 -18.39
N VAL A 425 -19.84 29.43 -17.35
CA VAL A 425 -19.94 30.37 -16.22
C VAL A 425 -19.10 29.89 -15.05
N LEU A 426 -18.22 30.75 -14.57
CA LEU A 426 -17.35 30.54 -13.43
C LEU A 426 -17.75 31.51 -12.31
N THR A 427 -18.18 30.99 -11.16
CA THR A 427 -18.57 31.77 -10.00
C THR A 427 -17.84 31.24 -8.76
N ASP A 428 -17.34 32.10 -7.90
CA ASP A 428 -16.68 31.69 -6.66
C ASP A 428 -17.11 32.53 -5.46
N SER A 429 -16.86 31.99 -4.26
CA SER A 429 -17.24 32.57 -2.99
C SER A 429 -16.44 33.84 -2.64
N ASN A 430 -15.23 34.02 -3.20
CA ASN A 430 -14.37 35.16 -2.91
C ASN A 430 -14.82 36.44 -3.64
N ARG A 431 -15.17 36.32 -4.91
CA ARG A 431 -15.67 37.47 -5.71
C ARG A 431 -17.12 37.80 -5.40
N GLY A 432 -17.89 36.80 -5.00
CA GLY A 432 -19.29 36.92 -4.68
C GLY A 432 -20.17 36.07 -5.58
N VAL A 433 -21.31 35.66 -5.07
CA VAL A 433 -22.21 34.68 -5.72
C VAL A 433 -22.73 35.10 -7.09
N THR A 434 -22.88 36.39 -7.37
CA THR A 434 -23.38 36.90 -8.66
C THR A 434 -22.28 37.29 -9.63
N GLU A 435 -21.03 37.39 -9.15
CA GLU A 435 -19.90 37.79 -10.00
C GLU A 435 -19.39 36.62 -10.82
N SER A 436 -19.41 36.78 -12.13
CA SER A 436 -19.16 35.69 -13.05
C SER A 436 -18.09 36.02 -14.07
N LEU A 437 -17.22 35.05 -14.32
CA LEU A 437 -16.30 35.04 -15.44
C LEU A 437 -16.76 34.00 -16.47
N PHE A 438 -16.26 34.10 -17.69
CA PHE A 438 -16.57 33.18 -18.78
C PHE A 438 -15.28 32.59 -19.34
N SER A 439 -15.12 31.26 -19.23
CA SER A 439 -13.87 30.62 -19.69
C SER A 439 -13.74 30.48 -21.20
N ASP A 440 -14.81 30.74 -21.93
CA ASP A 440 -14.89 30.64 -23.40
C ASP A 440 -14.82 32.00 -24.11
N THR A 441 -14.67 33.10 -23.39
CA THR A 441 -14.56 34.44 -23.94
C THR A 441 -13.46 35.25 -23.25
N ALA A 442 -13.03 36.35 -23.87
CA ALA A 442 -12.12 37.32 -23.27
C ALA A 442 -12.87 38.47 -22.57
N ALA A 443 -14.15 38.30 -22.26
CA ALA A 443 -14.95 39.32 -21.59
C ALA A 443 -14.49 39.53 -20.15
N ALA A 444 -14.62 40.78 -19.71
CA ALA A 444 -14.41 41.13 -18.31
C ALA A 444 -15.48 40.46 -17.42
N GLU A 445 -15.23 40.44 -16.13
CA GLU A 445 -16.21 40.02 -15.10
C GLU A 445 -17.53 40.77 -15.28
N SER A 446 -18.62 40.05 -15.07
CA SER A 446 -19.96 40.61 -15.12
C SER A 446 -20.86 40.08 -14.01
N THR A 447 -21.77 40.94 -13.54
CA THR A 447 -22.74 40.57 -12.51
C THR A 447 -23.92 39.86 -13.16
N LEU A 448 -24.05 38.57 -12.90
CA LEU A 448 -25.22 37.76 -13.28
C LEU A 448 -26.17 37.61 -12.09
N SER A 449 -27.02 38.60 -11.83
CA SER A 449 -27.89 38.64 -10.64
C SER A 449 -28.86 37.45 -10.52
N GLY A 450 -29.16 36.76 -11.64
CA GLY A 450 -29.94 35.53 -11.67
C GLY A 450 -29.10 34.25 -11.85
N GLY A 451 -27.77 34.34 -11.82
CA GLY A 451 -26.83 33.20 -11.89
C GLY A 451 -26.81 32.41 -10.62
N VAL A 452 -25.63 32.12 -10.09
CA VAL A 452 -25.50 31.56 -8.74
C VAL A 452 -25.84 32.65 -7.75
N THR A 453 -26.81 32.41 -6.87
CA THR A 453 -27.33 33.41 -5.92
C THR A 453 -26.97 33.09 -4.48
N ALA A 454 -26.59 31.86 -4.19
CA ALA A 454 -26.09 31.43 -2.88
C ALA A 454 -25.27 30.14 -3.01
N PHE A 455 -24.25 29.97 -2.18
CA PHE A 455 -23.61 28.69 -1.88
C PHE A 455 -24.22 28.12 -0.60
N GLY A 456 -24.64 26.86 -0.63
CA GLY A 456 -25.23 26.11 0.48
C GLY A 456 -24.36 24.97 0.94
N THR A 457 -24.70 24.35 2.06
CA THR A 457 -23.89 23.26 2.67
C THR A 457 -23.77 22.01 1.83
N ASP A 458 -24.64 21.80 0.83
CA ASP A 458 -24.65 20.65 -0.08
C ASP A 458 -24.81 21.09 -1.53
N GLY A 459 -24.33 22.26 -1.91
CA GLY A 459 -24.46 22.77 -3.26
C GLY A 459 -24.68 24.26 -3.36
N PHE A 460 -25.51 24.72 -4.32
CA PHE A 460 -25.71 26.12 -4.62
C PHE A 460 -27.15 26.41 -5.10
N THR A 461 -27.54 27.68 -5.08
CA THR A 461 -28.83 28.12 -5.55
C THR A 461 -28.67 28.94 -6.83
N LEU A 462 -29.52 28.70 -7.80
CA LEU A 462 -29.64 29.44 -9.05
C LEU A 462 -30.84 30.37 -9.03
N GLY A 463 -30.72 31.53 -9.65
CA GLY A 463 -31.82 32.40 -10.01
C GLY A 463 -32.37 32.08 -11.40
N THR A 464 -32.74 33.12 -12.15
CA THR A 464 -33.45 33.00 -13.46
C THR A 464 -32.53 33.16 -14.66
N GLU A 465 -31.19 33.20 -14.45
CA GLU A 465 -30.23 33.44 -15.54
C GLU A 465 -30.23 32.30 -16.58
N GLY A 466 -30.49 32.65 -17.82
CA GLY A 466 -30.67 31.67 -18.92
C GLY A 466 -29.41 30.91 -19.30
N THR A 467 -28.21 31.44 -19.02
CA THR A 467 -26.97 30.75 -19.30
C THR A 467 -26.77 29.51 -18.43
N VAL A 468 -27.30 29.51 -17.24
CA VAL A 468 -27.13 28.44 -16.23
C VAL A 468 -28.45 27.76 -15.81
N ASN A 469 -29.63 28.32 -16.14
CA ASN A 469 -30.93 27.82 -15.62
C ASN A 469 -32.10 27.95 -16.57
N THR A 470 -31.94 27.83 -17.89
CA THR A 470 -33.08 27.79 -18.81
C THR A 470 -33.86 26.47 -18.66
N ASP A 471 -35.21 26.57 -18.60
CA ASP A 471 -36.08 25.41 -18.51
C ASP A 471 -35.81 24.38 -19.62
N THR A 472 -35.92 23.11 -19.25
CA THR A 472 -35.71 21.95 -20.11
C THR A 472 -34.25 21.72 -20.61
N ARG A 473 -33.34 22.68 -20.45
CA ARG A 473 -31.94 22.48 -20.80
C ARG A 473 -31.23 21.69 -19.71
N THR A 474 -30.27 20.86 -20.12
CA THR A 474 -29.45 20.09 -19.22
C THR A 474 -28.10 20.75 -19.02
N TYR A 475 -27.60 20.67 -17.78
CA TYR A 475 -26.38 21.32 -17.35
C TYR A 475 -25.46 20.33 -16.63
N VAL A 476 -24.19 20.70 -16.53
CA VAL A 476 -23.19 20.11 -15.64
C VAL A 476 -22.59 21.25 -14.83
N ALA A 477 -22.41 21.00 -13.54
CA ALA A 477 -21.64 21.86 -12.66
C ALA A 477 -20.50 21.06 -12.04
N TRP A 478 -19.29 21.52 -12.24
CA TRP A 478 -18.10 21.07 -11.51
C TRP A 478 -17.92 22.00 -10.33
N ASN A 479 -17.73 21.40 -9.15
CA ASN A 479 -17.73 22.11 -7.88
C ASN A 479 -16.44 21.77 -7.12
N TRP A 480 -15.79 22.79 -6.58
CA TRP A 480 -14.60 22.66 -5.75
C TRP A 480 -14.86 23.27 -4.37
N LYS A 481 -14.42 22.53 -3.35
CA LYS A 481 -14.23 23.05 -1.99
C LYS A 481 -12.82 23.61 -1.92
N ALA A 482 -12.68 24.90 -2.14
CA ALA A 482 -11.38 25.57 -2.24
C ALA A 482 -11.21 26.67 -1.18
N ASN A 483 -12.16 26.75 -0.26
CA ASN A 483 -12.13 27.78 0.73
C ASN A 483 -11.28 27.40 1.91
N GLY A 484 -10.36 28.26 2.12
CA GLY A 484 -9.70 28.11 3.25
C GLY A 484 -9.79 29.04 4.34
N GLY A 485 -10.13 30.01 4.33
CA GLY A 485 -9.96 30.95 5.41
C GLY A 485 -8.89 32.01 5.14
N THR A 486 -8.08 32.38 6.11
CA THR A 486 -7.09 33.47 5.99
C THR A 486 -6.01 33.13 4.99
N ALA A 487 -5.68 34.08 4.11
CA ALA A 487 -4.57 33.95 3.18
C ALA A 487 -3.27 33.64 3.95
N THR A 488 -2.61 32.54 3.55
CA THR A 488 -1.35 32.11 4.17
C THR A 488 -0.14 32.72 3.52
N ALA A 489 -0.27 33.21 2.28
CA ALA A 489 0.75 33.98 1.60
C ALA A 489 0.10 35.05 0.73
N THR A 490 0.64 36.26 0.79
CA THR A 490 0.22 37.37 -0.06
C THR A 490 1.43 37.85 -0.86
N ILE A 491 1.29 37.87 -2.17
CA ILE A 491 2.27 38.47 -3.07
C ILE A 491 1.78 39.87 -3.41
N THR A 492 2.55 40.88 -3.03
CA THR A 492 2.24 42.25 -3.38
C THR A 492 2.61 42.51 -4.85
N GLU A 493 1.76 43.24 -5.56
CA GLU A 493 2.05 43.65 -6.93
C GLU A 493 3.41 44.39 -7.02
N SER A 494 4.26 43.93 -7.93
CA SER A 494 5.56 44.53 -8.17
C SER A 494 5.92 44.42 -9.64
N GLY A 495 6.03 45.56 -10.33
CA GLY A 495 6.30 45.59 -11.75
C GLY A 495 5.24 44.94 -12.59
N ASN A 496 5.58 43.87 -13.35
CA ASN A 496 4.66 43.12 -14.19
C ASN A 496 4.06 41.88 -13.46
N ASN A 497 4.33 41.70 -12.17
CA ASN A 497 3.78 40.61 -11.40
C ASN A 497 2.49 41.07 -10.70
N PRO A 498 1.32 40.49 -11.01
CA PRO A 498 0.07 40.84 -10.35
C PRO A 498 0.09 40.46 -8.87
N ALA A 499 -0.66 41.19 -8.08
CA ALA A 499 -0.92 40.77 -6.70
C ALA A 499 -1.63 39.41 -6.67
N ALA A 500 -1.20 38.55 -5.78
CA ALA A 500 -1.84 37.25 -5.57
C ALA A 500 -1.91 36.93 -4.09
N SER A 501 -2.96 36.24 -3.68
CA SER A 501 -3.05 35.65 -2.36
C SER A 501 -3.34 34.16 -2.47
N VAL A 502 -2.65 33.38 -1.67
CA VAL A 502 -2.87 31.92 -1.57
C VAL A 502 -3.51 31.65 -0.19
N GLN A 503 -4.66 31.05 -0.21
CA GLN A 503 -5.28 30.48 0.99
C GLN A 503 -4.93 29.00 1.03
N ALA A 504 -4.25 28.57 2.09
CA ALA A 504 -4.20 27.15 2.39
C ALA A 504 -5.51 26.76 3.08
N ASN A 505 -6.07 25.64 2.68
CA ASN A 505 -7.15 25.04 3.44
C ASN A 505 -6.51 24.29 4.62
N PRO A 506 -6.55 24.80 5.85
CA PRO A 506 -6.23 23.96 6.99
C PRO A 506 -7.36 22.95 7.13
N THR A 507 -7.07 21.71 6.95
CA THR A 507 -7.95 20.58 7.25
C THR A 507 -8.42 20.63 8.69
#